data_3bb7575f3d0e861b7fc9bbeee8f13d7f
#
_entry.id   3bb7575f3d0e861b7fc9bbeee8f13d7f
#
_cell.length_a   1.000
_cell.length_b   1.000
_cell.length_c   1.000
_cell.angle_alpha   90.00
_cell.angle_beta   90.00
_cell.angle_gamma   90.00
#
_symmetry.space_group_name_H-M   'P 1'
#
loop_
_entity.id
_entity.type
_entity.pdbx_description
1 polymer ?
#
loop_
_entity_poly.entity_id
_entity_poly.type
_entity_poly.pdbx_seq_one_letter_code
_entity_poly.pdbx_strand_id
1 'polypeptide(L)'
;KLVSAGITILLSGYLLVNPFLTSFQNFISPKYYEHIRPTMQVLADSWKDGDALFVTAWAEPAFRYYAPFYGLEDVKYVSSRIEDYPDGEKLRSRISPLVGEKRVWVLFSHVYEQGGFNERDYLVAYLDEIGEKRREIQKSGTSVYLYFYDLSR
;
A
#
# COMPACT_ATOMS: atom_id res chain seq x y z
N LYS A 1 50.72 -5.52 21.19
CA LYS A 1 50.71 -4.61 20.02
C LYS A 1 50.21 -5.33 18.76
N LEU A 2 50.67 -6.53 18.41
CA LEU A 2 50.22 -7.29 17.26
C LEU A 2 48.74 -7.74 17.36
N VAL A 3 48.30 -8.16 18.56
CA VAL A 3 46.88 -8.56 18.79
C VAL A 3 45.93 -7.36 18.65
N SER A 4 46.31 -6.21 19.18
CA SER A 4 45.55 -4.97 19.07
C SER A 4 45.41 -4.52 17.60
N ALA A 5 46.52 -4.58 16.84
CA ALA A 5 46.49 -4.26 15.40
C ALA A 5 45.55 -5.23 14.61
N GLY A 6 45.62 -6.52 14.92
CA GLY A 6 44.72 -7.53 14.28
C GLY A 6 43.26 -7.25 14.56
N ILE A 7 42.88 -6.95 15.80
CA ILE A 7 41.51 -6.61 16.18
C ILE A 7 41.04 -5.34 15.46
N THR A 8 41.89 -4.31 15.39
CA THR A 8 41.58 -3.06 14.69
C THR A 8 41.30 -3.31 13.22
N ILE A 9 42.12 -4.10 12.54
CA ILE A 9 41.94 -4.43 11.12
C ILE A 9 40.62 -5.19 10.90
N LEU A 10 40.30 -6.17 11.75
CA LEU A 10 39.05 -6.95 11.63
C LEU A 10 37.81 -6.07 11.86
N LEU A 11 37.85 -5.20 12.88
CA LEU A 11 36.74 -4.27 13.15
C LEU A 11 36.57 -3.24 12.01
N SER A 12 37.68 -2.69 11.51
CA SER A 12 37.64 -1.75 10.39
C SER A 12 37.09 -2.44 9.12
N GLY A 13 37.55 -3.66 8.86
CA GLY A 13 37.01 -4.46 7.73
C GLY A 13 35.53 -4.71 7.86
N TYR A 14 35.04 -5.13 9.02
CA TYR A 14 33.62 -5.34 9.28
C TYR A 14 32.79 -4.05 9.11
N LEU A 15 33.27 -2.92 9.64
CA LEU A 15 32.61 -1.62 9.56
C LEU A 15 32.54 -1.06 8.12
N LEU A 16 33.50 -1.43 7.26
CA LEU A 16 33.52 -0.97 5.87
C LEU A 16 32.78 -1.92 4.92
N VAL A 17 32.96 -3.23 5.09
CA VAL A 17 32.40 -4.23 4.18
C VAL A 17 30.87 -4.33 4.32
N ASN A 18 30.36 -4.29 5.53
CA ASN A 18 28.92 -4.49 5.79
C ASN A 18 28.05 -3.36 5.21
N PRO A 19 28.34 -2.06 5.43
CA PRO A 19 27.64 -0.96 4.76
C PRO A 19 27.77 -1.00 3.23
N PHE A 20 28.95 -1.37 2.72
CA PHE A 20 29.16 -1.49 1.28
C PHE A 20 28.28 -2.57 0.66
N LEU A 21 28.23 -3.77 1.25
CA LEU A 21 27.36 -4.85 0.77
C LEU A 21 25.87 -4.48 0.82
N THR A 22 25.46 -3.84 1.93
CA THR A 22 24.07 -3.37 2.08
C THR A 22 23.72 -2.31 1.05
N SER A 23 24.61 -1.35 0.82
CA SER A 23 24.43 -0.31 -0.19
C SER A 23 24.37 -0.90 -1.60
N PHE A 24 25.23 -1.87 -1.89
CA PHE A 24 25.26 -2.56 -3.17
C PHE A 24 23.99 -3.39 -3.41
N GLN A 25 23.50 -4.09 -2.38
CA GLN A 25 22.21 -4.80 -2.45
C GLN A 25 21.03 -3.84 -2.71
N ASN A 26 21.00 -2.69 -2.02
CA ASN A 26 19.97 -1.68 -2.23
C ASN A 26 20.07 -1.01 -3.63
N PHE A 27 21.27 -0.95 -4.20
CA PHE A 27 21.46 -0.45 -5.56
C PHE A 27 20.94 -1.42 -6.62
N ILE A 28 21.20 -2.73 -6.46
CA ILE A 28 20.75 -3.76 -7.40
C ILE A 28 19.25 -4.06 -7.24
N SER A 29 18.77 -4.04 -6.00
CA SER A 29 17.38 -4.33 -5.66
C SER A 29 16.81 -3.22 -4.78
N PRO A 30 16.51 -2.05 -5.36
CA PRO A 30 15.98 -0.92 -4.61
C PRO A 30 14.62 -1.28 -4.00
N LYS A 31 14.47 -1.03 -2.70
CA LYS A 31 13.21 -1.23 -1.98
C LYS A 31 12.37 0.03 -2.10
N TYR A 32 11.30 -0.03 -2.87
CA TYR A 32 10.36 1.07 -3.07
C TYR A 32 9.16 0.91 -2.14
N TYR A 33 9.34 1.04 -0.84
CA TYR A 33 8.28 0.76 0.14
C TYR A 33 6.94 1.43 -0.16
N GLU A 34 6.94 2.63 -0.73
CA GLU A 34 5.76 3.46 -0.88
C GLU A 34 5.59 4.02 -2.30
N HIS A 35 6.06 3.27 -3.30
CA HIS A 35 6.01 3.71 -4.68
C HIS A 35 4.59 3.60 -5.26
N ILE A 36 3.72 4.53 -4.91
CA ILE A 36 2.32 4.57 -5.33
C ILE A 36 2.15 4.86 -6.84
N ARG A 37 3.10 5.55 -7.48
CA ARG A 37 2.96 6.03 -8.86
C ARG A 37 2.59 4.96 -9.90
N PRO A 38 3.22 3.77 -9.94
CA PRO A 38 2.82 2.72 -10.87
C PRO A 38 1.39 2.23 -10.65
N THR A 39 0.94 2.22 -9.40
CA THR A 39 -0.42 1.84 -9.02
C THR A 39 -1.43 2.90 -9.46
N MET A 40 -1.10 4.19 -9.32
CA MET A 40 -1.91 5.30 -9.83
C MET A 40 -2.05 5.23 -11.36
N GLN A 41 -0.97 4.89 -12.08
CA GLN A 41 -1.04 4.70 -13.54
C GLN A 41 -2.03 3.59 -13.91
N VAL A 42 -1.94 2.42 -13.23
CA VAL A 42 -2.87 1.31 -13.48
C VAL A 42 -4.31 1.68 -13.16
N LEU A 43 -4.54 2.43 -12.07
CA LEU A 43 -5.86 2.93 -11.71
C LEU A 43 -6.41 3.85 -12.81
N ALA A 44 -5.62 4.84 -13.26
CA ALA A 44 -6.01 5.78 -14.31
C ALA A 44 -6.31 5.07 -15.64
N ASP A 45 -5.43 4.16 -16.08
CA ASP A 45 -5.61 3.42 -17.34
C ASP A 45 -6.83 2.48 -17.33
N SER A 46 -7.26 2.07 -16.14
CA SER A 46 -8.37 1.12 -15.96
C SER A 46 -9.68 1.78 -15.53
N TRP A 47 -9.63 3.05 -15.14
CA TRP A 47 -10.78 3.83 -14.67
C TRP A 47 -11.85 3.98 -15.74
N LYS A 48 -13.11 3.86 -15.34
CA LYS A 48 -14.28 4.08 -16.20
C LYS A 48 -15.28 4.94 -15.48
N ASP A 49 -16.08 5.66 -16.25
CA ASP A 49 -17.21 6.43 -15.70
C ASP A 49 -18.14 5.48 -14.92
N GLY A 50 -18.48 5.87 -13.71
CA GLY A 50 -19.27 5.06 -12.80
C GLY A 50 -18.46 4.10 -11.93
N ASP A 51 -17.12 4.08 -12.01
CA ASP A 51 -16.29 3.38 -11.04
C ASP A 51 -16.37 4.08 -9.68
N ALA A 52 -16.37 3.29 -8.62
CA ALA A 52 -16.25 3.75 -7.24
C ALA A 52 -14.82 3.50 -6.74
N LEU A 53 -14.36 4.34 -5.82
CA LEU A 53 -13.02 4.22 -5.23
C LEU A 53 -13.10 4.32 -3.70
N PHE A 54 -12.44 3.38 -3.04
CA PHE A 54 -12.11 3.45 -1.63
C PHE A 54 -10.62 3.65 -1.45
N VAL A 55 -10.25 4.63 -0.63
CA VAL A 55 -8.86 4.94 -0.31
C VAL A 55 -8.66 4.82 1.19
N THR A 56 -7.70 4.01 1.65
CA THR A 56 -7.44 3.91 3.09
C THR A 56 -6.83 5.20 3.62
N ALA A 57 -7.03 5.49 4.91
CA ALA A 57 -6.58 6.73 5.56
C ALA A 57 -5.09 7.00 5.34
N TRP A 58 -4.28 5.95 5.35
CA TRP A 58 -2.83 6.06 5.17
C TRP A 58 -2.43 6.22 3.70
N ALA A 59 -3.27 5.81 2.76
CA ALA A 59 -3.07 6.03 1.32
C ALA A 59 -3.56 7.41 0.85
N GLU A 60 -4.50 8.02 1.55
CA GLU A 60 -5.18 9.24 1.12
C GLU A 60 -4.23 10.42 0.85
N PRO A 61 -3.25 10.75 1.70
CA PRO A 61 -2.33 11.85 1.42
C PRO A 61 -1.56 11.67 0.12
N ALA A 62 -1.06 10.46 -0.13
CA ALA A 62 -0.34 10.13 -1.36
C ALA A 62 -1.28 10.13 -2.57
N PHE A 63 -2.49 9.56 -2.45
CA PHE A 63 -3.50 9.59 -3.50
C PHE A 63 -3.82 11.04 -3.91
N ARG A 64 -4.17 11.90 -2.96
CA ARG A 64 -4.50 13.32 -3.23
C ARG A 64 -3.37 14.08 -3.90
N TYR A 65 -2.12 13.81 -3.49
CA TYR A 65 -0.95 14.45 -4.09
C TYR A 65 -0.73 14.02 -5.54
N TYR A 66 -0.89 12.72 -5.83
CA TYR A 66 -0.60 12.18 -7.15
C TYR A 66 -1.79 12.19 -8.12
N ALA A 67 -3.02 12.23 -7.66
CA ALA A 67 -4.22 12.17 -8.49
C ALA A 67 -4.21 13.17 -9.67
N PRO A 68 -3.82 14.45 -9.50
CA PRO A 68 -3.76 15.40 -10.61
C PRO A 68 -2.78 15.03 -11.73
N PHE A 69 -1.71 14.30 -11.41
CA PHE A 69 -0.72 13.88 -12.41
C PHE A 69 -1.21 12.74 -13.30
N TYR A 70 -2.33 12.12 -12.92
CA TYR A 70 -2.91 10.96 -13.60
C TYR A 70 -4.34 11.20 -14.09
N GLY A 71 -4.83 12.46 -14.04
CA GLY A 71 -6.20 12.80 -14.45
C GLY A 71 -7.28 12.22 -13.54
N LEU A 72 -6.96 12.03 -12.25
CA LEU A 72 -7.85 11.49 -11.23
C LEU A 72 -8.25 12.53 -10.17
N GLU A 73 -7.98 13.82 -10.42
CA GLU A 73 -8.25 14.92 -9.49
C GLU A 73 -9.74 15.10 -9.17
N ASP A 74 -10.61 14.81 -10.12
CA ASP A 74 -12.06 14.96 -9.98
C ASP A 74 -12.76 13.66 -9.54
N VAL A 75 -11.99 12.59 -9.33
CA VAL A 75 -12.55 11.30 -8.88
C VAL A 75 -13.07 11.43 -7.46
N LYS A 76 -14.37 11.18 -7.30
CA LYS A 76 -14.98 11.06 -5.97
C LYS A 76 -14.60 9.73 -5.34
N TYR A 77 -14.20 9.77 -4.09
CA TYR A 77 -13.83 8.57 -3.35
C TYR A 77 -14.39 8.59 -1.93
N VAL A 78 -14.51 7.41 -1.36
CA VAL A 78 -14.76 7.18 0.06
C VAL A 78 -13.44 6.88 0.74
N SER A 79 -13.20 7.36 1.95
CA SER A 79 -11.99 7.02 2.70
C SER A 79 -12.30 6.56 4.13
N SER A 80 -11.45 5.70 4.67
CA SER A 80 -11.35 5.50 6.11
C SER A 80 -10.69 6.71 6.77
N ARG A 81 -10.75 6.78 8.10
CA ARG A 81 -10.13 7.85 8.89
C ARG A 81 -9.14 7.25 9.88
N ILE A 82 -8.15 8.03 10.28
CA ILE A 82 -7.14 7.59 11.25
C ILE A 82 -7.79 7.16 12.59
N GLU A 83 -8.84 7.84 13.02
CA GLU A 83 -9.58 7.52 14.24
C GLU A 83 -10.44 6.24 14.14
N ASP A 84 -10.57 5.64 12.96
CA ASP A 84 -11.28 4.38 12.77
C ASP A 84 -10.42 3.17 13.19
N TYR A 85 -9.11 3.34 13.34
CA TYR A 85 -8.18 2.26 13.64
C TYR A 85 -7.96 2.05 15.15
N PRO A 86 -7.82 0.79 15.61
CA PRO A 86 -7.90 -0.48 14.85
C PRO A 86 -9.31 -1.09 14.84
N ASP A 87 -10.37 -0.29 14.82
CA ASP A 87 -11.76 -0.75 14.92
C ASP A 87 -12.27 -1.24 13.55
N GLY A 88 -12.35 -2.56 13.38
CA GLY A 88 -12.79 -3.19 12.15
C GLY A 88 -14.24 -2.85 11.76
N GLU A 89 -15.15 -2.68 12.73
CA GLU A 89 -16.55 -2.34 12.44
C GLU A 89 -16.66 -0.91 11.88
N LYS A 90 -15.85 0.02 12.38
CA LYS A 90 -15.79 1.35 11.79
C LYS A 90 -15.27 1.31 10.36
N LEU A 91 -14.23 0.51 10.10
CA LEU A 91 -13.69 0.35 8.74
C LEU A 91 -14.74 -0.25 7.78
N ARG A 92 -15.51 -1.28 8.21
CA ARG A 92 -16.62 -1.84 7.43
C ARG A 92 -17.68 -0.77 7.14
N SER A 93 -18.04 0.04 8.13
CA SER A 93 -19.02 1.11 7.95
C SER A 93 -18.60 2.15 6.92
N ARG A 94 -17.28 2.39 6.75
CA ARG A 94 -16.75 3.28 5.70
C ARG A 94 -16.91 2.69 4.30
N ILE A 95 -16.80 1.37 4.16
CA ILE A 95 -16.97 0.70 2.87
C ILE A 95 -18.45 0.50 2.52
N SER A 96 -19.35 0.45 3.51
CA SER A 96 -20.76 0.14 3.31
C SER A 96 -21.46 0.97 2.21
N PRO A 97 -21.13 2.26 1.96
CA PRO A 97 -21.73 3.00 0.86
C PRO A 97 -21.40 2.46 -0.54
N LEU A 98 -20.40 1.59 -0.65
CA LEU A 98 -19.96 1.00 -1.93
C LEU A 98 -20.56 -0.39 -2.17
N VAL A 99 -21.31 -0.93 -1.21
CA VAL A 99 -22.02 -2.21 -1.36
C VAL A 99 -23.12 -2.04 -2.41
N GLY A 100 -23.16 -2.94 -3.37
CA GLY A 100 -24.06 -2.88 -4.53
C GLY A 100 -23.39 -2.34 -5.81
N GLU A 101 -22.21 -1.74 -5.70
CA GLU A 101 -21.47 -1.25 -6.86
C GLU A 101 -20.73 -2.39 -7.58
N LYS A 102 -20.81 -2.39 -8.92
CA LYS A 102 -20.16 -3.42 -9.76
C LYS A 102 -18.66 -3.20 -9.93
N ARG A 103 -18.20 -1.98 -9.78
CA ARG A 103 -16.83 -1.60 -10.11
C ARG A 103 -16.25 -0.75 -8.99
N VAL A 104 -15.59 -1.43 -8.04
CA VAL A 104 -15.02 -0.81 -6.85
C VAL A 104 -13.52 -1.02 -6.84
N TRP A 105 -12.77 0.07 -6.86
CA TRP A 105 -11.33 0.08 -6.64
C TRP A 105 -11.04 0.33 -5.17
N VAL A 106 -10.04 -0.38 -4.62
CA VAL A 106 -9.64 -0.23 -3.22
C VAL A 106 -8.13 -0.05 -3.17
N LEU A 107 -7.68 1.12 -2.72
CA LEU A 107 -6.28 1.52 -2.69
C LEU A 107 -5.75 1.51 -1.27
N PHE A 108 -4.66 0.76 -1.07
CA PHE A 108 -3.87 0.72 0.16
C PHE A 108 -2.47 1.26 -0.09
N SER A 109 -1.97 2.03 0.86
CA SER A 109 -0.56 2.38 1.00
C SER A 109 -0.27 2.56 2.49
N HIS A 110 0.95 2.29 2.95
CA HIS A 110 1.26 2.34 4.38
C HIS A 110 0.29 1.53 5.24
N VAL A 111 0.09 0.27 4.90
CA VAL A 111 -0.86 -0.60 5.59
C VAL A 111 -0.67 -0.53 7.10
N TYR A 112 -1.73 -0.14 7.81
CA TYR A 112 -1.70 -0.10 9.27
C TYR A 112 -1.62 -1.51 9.84
N GLU A 113 -0.61 -1.74 10.69
CA GLU A 113 -0.41 -3.01 11.37
C GLU A 113 0.03 -2.76 12.82
N GLN A 114 -0.82 -3.09 13.78
CA GLN A 114 -0.53 -2.95 15.20
C GLN A 114 -1.38 -3.91 16.03
N GLY A 115 -0.76 -4.48 17.09
CA GLY A 115 -1.49 -5.30 18.05
C GLY A 115 -2.14 -6.55 17.47
N GLY A 116 -1.60 -7.10 16.38
CA GLY A 116 -2.18 -8.24 15.66
C GLY A 116 -3.30 -7.89 14.68
N PHE A 117 -3.67 -6.62 14.57
CA PHE A 117 -4.59 -6.12 13.53
C PHE A 117 -3.80 -5.67 12.32
N ASN A 118 -4.12 -6.21 11.14
CA ASN A 118 -3.62 -5.75 9.85
C ASN A 118 -4.80 -5.24 9.02
N GLU A 119 -4.78 -3.96 8.69
CA GLU A 119 -5.84 -3.26 7.95
C GLU A 119 -6.21 -3.93 6.65
N ARG A 120 -5.19 -4.23 5.83
CA ARG A 120 -5.39 -4.82 4.50
C ARG A 120 -6.03 -6.20 4.61
N ASP A 121 -5.47 -7.06 5.45
CA ASP A 121 -5.95 -8.43 5.60
C ASP A 121 -7.39 -8.45 6.12
N TYR A 122 -7.71 -7.56 7.06
CA TYR A 122 -9.07 -7.40 7.57
C TYR A 122 -10.05 -6.92 6.50
N LEU A 123 -9.72 -5.85 5.77
CA LEU A 123 -10.61 -5.29 4.75
C LEU A 123 -10.74 -6.20 3.53
N VAL A 124 -9.67 -6.87 3.11
CA VAL A 124 -9.71 -7.84 2.01
C VAL A 124 -10.60 -9.04 2.39
N ALA A 125 -10.46 -9.57 3.61
CA ALA A 125 -11.35 -10.66 4.09
C ALA A 125 -12.83 -10.24 4.06
N TYR A 126 -13.14 -9.04 4.53
CA TYR A 126 -14.50 -8.51 4.49
C TYR A 126 -15.01 -8.31 3.05
N LEU A 127 -14.18 -7.74 2.17
CA LEU A 127 -14.56 -7.54 0.76
C LEU A 127 -14.75 -8.87 0.01
N ASP A 128 -13.95 -9.89 0.32
CA ASP A 128 -14.09 -11.25 -0.24
C ASP A 128 -15.39 -11.94 0.27
N GLU A 129 -15.89 -11.57 1.47
CA GLU A 129 -17.17 -12.04 2.00
C GLU A 129 -18.36 -11.42 1.27
N ILE A 130 -18.34 -10.12 0.98
CA ILE A 130 -19.46 -9.35 0.42
C ILE A 130 -19.44 -9.19 -1.09
N GLY A 131 -18.36 -9.60 -1.78
CA GLY A 131 -18.20 -9.38 -3.22
C GLY A 131 -17.30 -10.40 -3.88
N GLU A 132 -16.90 -10.07 -5.10
CA GLU A 132 -15.99 -10.89 -5.90
C GLU A 132 -14.75 -10.08 -6.28
N LYS A 133 -13.58 -10.54 -5.85
CA LYS A 133 -12.30 -9.97 -6.26
C LYS A 133 -12.05 -10.28 -7.73
N ARG A 134 -12.02 -9.25 -8.56
CA ARG A 134 -11.75 -9.35 -9.99
C ARG A 134 -10.27 -9.19 -10.33
N ARG A 135 -9.54 -8.37 -9.55
CA ARG A 135 -8.14 -8.10 -9.81
C ARG A 135 -7.41 -7.68 -8.54
N GLU A 136 -6.17 -8.12 -8.44
CA GLU A 136 -5.20 -7.67 -7.43
C GLU A 136 -3.95 -7.16 -8.13
N ILE A 137 -3.49 -5.98 -7.76
CA ILE A 137 -2.33 -5.33 -8.34
C ILE A 137 -1.40 -4.92 -7.19
N GLN A 138 -0.22 -5.49 -7.21
CA GLN A 138 0.88 -5.10 -6.35
C GLN A 138 2.15 -5.06 -7.18
N LYS A 139 2.85 -3.95 -7.18
CA LYS A 139 4.19 -3.88 -7.76
C LYS A 139 5.18 -4.55 -6.80
N SER A 140 6.01 -5.43 -7.31
CA SER A 140 7.05 -6.07 -6.50
C SER A 140 7.91 -5.05 -5.75
N GLY A 141 8.14 -5.27 -4.45
CA GLY A 141 8.95 -4.42 -3.59
C GLY A 141 8.23 -3.18 -3.03
N THR A 142 6.90 -3.05 -3.22
CA THR A 142 6.11 -1.96 -2.61
C THR A 142 5.10 -2.48 -1.59
N SER A 143 4.70 -1.62 -0.65
CA SER A 143 3.59 -1.81 0.28
C SER A 143 2.28 -1.19 -0.24
N VAL A 144 2.21 -0.92 -1.55
CA VAL A 144 1.02 -0.35 -2.19
C VAL A 144 0.25 -1.46 -2.89
N TYR A 145 -1.04 -1.55 -2.58
CA TYR A 145 -1.95 -2.53 -3.16
C TYR A 145 -3.15 -1.83 -3.78
N LEU A 146 -3.59 -2.31 -4.93
CA LEU A 146 -4.81 -1.88 -5.58
C LEU A 146 -5.64 -3.13 -5.90
N TYR A 147 -6.84 -3.17 -5.37
CA TYR A 147 -7.80 -4.23 -5.62
C TYR A 147 -8.96 -3.71 -6.47
N PHE A 148 -9.51 -4.60 -7.27
CA PHE A 148 -10.72 -4.34 -8.03
C PHE A 148 -11.78 -5.39 -7.68
N TYR A 149 -12.93 -4.93 -7.21
CA TYR A 149 -14.03 -5.75 -6.73
C TYR A 149 -15.33 -5.48 -7.50
N ASP A 150 -16.17 -6.50 -7.55
CA ASP A 150 -17.60 -6.41 -7.86
C ASP A 150 -18.36 -6.66 -6.54
N LEU A 151 -19.01 -5.63 -6.00
CA LEU A 151 -19.77 -5.69 -4.75
C LEU A 151 -21.29 -5.69 -5.00
N SER A 152 -21.74 -6.03 -6.22
CA SER A 152 -23.16 -6.02 -6.61
C SER A 152 -23.94 -7.30 -6.26
N ARG A 153 -23.34 -8.19 -5.47
CA ARG A 153 -23.97 -9.45 -5.03
C ARG A 153 -25.02 -9.24 -3.96
#